data_d2f5cabc17044d4fb170ab17905923ec
#
_entry.id   d2f5cabc17044d4fb170ab17905923ec
#
_cell.length_a   1.000
_cell.length_b   1.000
_cell.length_c   1.000
_cell.angle_alpha   90.00
_cell.angle_beta   90.00
_cell.angle_gamma   90.00
#
_symmetry.space_group_name_H-M   'P 1'
#
loop_
_entity.id
_entity.type
_entity.pdbx_description
1 polymer ?
#
loop_
_entity_poly.entity_id
_entity_poly.type
_entity_poly.pdbx_seq_one_letter_code
_entity_poly.pdbx_strand_id
1 'polypeptide(L)'
;MVLLLTGPPGVGKTSIAKSIGECLKRPTTIISMGGQNDPMHIKGSKRTYVDSQPGIFVKELQRLECKNPVIVIDEIDKVGFNSMKGDVSSTLLELLNPEQSNQFRDSYLDLEFDFSECIFICTSNSIANMLGPLIDRIEVINVPAYLPIEKLNIAKSYLMPLLEKEYGFKYLPAPAEVLSSDHKEKLTLTDAAIMEIIHHYTGHEAGVRNLKKSMDRIFRKIVAKLENQPSSATPQISETTIDYQVNTKNLERFLDVPMTDDSFYIDINKELPIGSANGLAYVQDGYGAVLKIQFIKRIYGKDKTGTEEEEKKKGSGSFTHTGRLGEVMQEST
;
A
#
# COMPACT_ATOMS: atom_id res chain seq x y z
N MET A 1 -1.76 -3.28 26.65
CA MET A 1 -0.89 -2.44 25.80
C MET A 1 -1.53 -2.31 24.44
N VAL A 2 -1.65 -1.07 23.92
CA VAL A 2 -2.29 -0.81 22.63
C VAL A 2 -1.36 0.06 21.78
N LEU A 3 -0.95 -0.44 20.62
CA LEU A 3 -0.08 0.25 19.66
C LEU A 3 -0.84 0.54 18.37
N LEU A 4 -0.56 1.67 17.73
CA LEU A 4 -1.05 2.01 16.40
C LEU A 4 0.13 2.21 15.45
N LEU A 5 0.22 1.36 14.44
CA LEU A 5 1.14 1.53 13.32
C LEU A 5 0.43 2.34 12.22
N THR A 6 0.83 3.59 12.04
CA THR A 6 0.25 4.46 11.01
C THR A 6 1.26 4.76 9.90
N GLY A 7 0.80 4.94 8.68
CA GLY A 7 1.65 5.27 7.54
C GLY A 7 1.05 4.84 6.21
N PRO A 8 1.70 5.13 5.10
CA PRO A 8 1.15 4.86 3.77
C PRO A 8 0.94 3.36 3.51
N PRO A 9 0.10 3.00 2.52
CA PRO A 9 -0.15 1.60 2.20
C PRO A 9 1.09 0.91 1.66
N GLY A 10 1.24 -0.39 1.98
CA GLY A 10 2.33 -1.21 1.44
C GLY A 10 3.68 -1.10 2.15
N VAL A 11 3.80 -0.34 3.25
CA VAL A 11 5.03 -0.24 4.05
C VAL A 11 5.22 -1.40 5.06
N GLY A 12 4.34 -2.39 5.05
CA GLY A 12 4.51 -3.60 5.86
C GLY A 12 3.97 -3.51 7.29
N LYS A 13 3.08 -2.58 7.63
CA LYS A 13 2.49 -2.43 8.98
C LYS A 13 1.95 -3.75 9.55
N THR A 14 1.13 -4.45 8.79
CA THR A 14 0.55 -5.75 9.20
C THR A 14 1.63 -6.84 9.34
N SER A 15 2.69 -6.80 8.52
CA SER A 15 3.83 -7.73 8.63
C SER A 15 4.64 -7.46 9.90
N ILE A 16 4.89 -6.19 10.22
CA ILE A 16 5.57 -5.78 11.47
C ILE A 16 4.77 -6.28 12.67
N ALA A 17 3.43 -6.07 12.67
CA ALA A 17 2.56 -6.53 13.74
C ALA A 17 2.64 -8.06 13.96
N LYS A 18 2.67 -8.85 12.87
CA LYS A 18 2.87 -10.30 12.94
C LYS A 18 4.23 -10.67 13.55
N SER A 19 5.29 -10.03 13.06
CA SER A 19 6.66 -10.30 13.54
C SER A 19 6.83 -9.96 15.02
N ILE A 20 6.13 -8.94 15.54
CA ILE A 20 6.11 -8.64 16.98
C ILE A 20 5.52 -9.83 17.74
N GLY A 21 4.41 -10.40 17.29
CA GLY A 21 3.80 -11.57 17.92
C GLY A 21 4.72 -12.80 17.91
N GLU A 22 5.38 -13.04 16.78
CA GLU A 22 6.36 -14.12 16.65
C GLU A 22 7.56 -13.94 17.59
N CYS A 23 8.11 -12.72 17.67
CA CYS A 23 9.22 -12.39 18.59
C CYS A 23 8.82 -12.59 20.06
N LEU A 24 7.59 -12.24 20.42
CA LEU A 24 7.04 -12.43 21.76
C LEU A 24 6.65 -13.89 22.05
N LYS A 25 6.71 -14.76 21.03
CA LYS A 25 6.25 -16.15 21.09
C LYS A 25 4.82 -16.30 21.61
N ARG A 26 3.94 -15.35 21.20
CA ARG A 26 2.52 -15.35 21.54
C ARG A 26 1.69 -15.69 20.30
N PRO A 27 0.60 -16.46 20.47
CA PRO A 27 -0.37 -16.67 19.39
C PRO A 27 -0.87 -15.33 18.87
N THR A 28 -0.89 -15.18 17.54
CA THR A 28 -1.25 -13.92 16.88
C THR A 28 -2.44 -14.13 15.96
N THR A 29 -3.43 -13.27 16.07
CA THR A 29 -4.57 -13.24 15.15
C THR A 29 -4.71 -11.87 14.48
N ILE A 30 -5.32 -11.85 13.31
CA ILE A 30 -5.58 -10.62 12.55
C ILE A 30 -7.07 -10.50 12.33
N ILE A 31 -7.62 -9.37 12.76
CA ILE A 31 -9.01 -9.00 12.59
C ILE A 31 -9.05 -7.75 11.70
N SER A 32 -9.64 -7.87 10.52
CA SER A 32 -9.81 -6.71 9.64
C SER A 32 -11.10 -5.97 9.99
N MET A 33 -10.98 -4.67 10.21
CA MET A 33 -12.09 -3.77 10.46
C MET A 33 -12.58 -3.04 9.20
N GLY A 34 -11.91 -3.25 8.07
CA GLY A 34 -12.29 -2.65 6.80
C GLY A 34 -13.71 -2.99 6.40
N GLY A 35 -14.60 -1.98 6.36
CA GLY A 35 -16.00 -2.15 5.98
C GLY A 35 -16.93 -2.69 7.09
N GLN A 36 -16.45 -2.85 8.31
CA GLN A 36 -17.26 -3.26 9.45
C GLN A 36 -18.07 -2.06 9.98
N ASN A 37 -19.39 -2.13 9.84
CA ASN A 37 -20.31 -1.06 10.26
C ASN A 37 -21.29 -1.51 11.35
N ASP A 38 -21.20 -2.76 11.79
CA ASP A 38 -22.13 -3.33 12.76
C ASP A 38 -21.41 -3.66 14.09
N PRO A 39 -21.72 -2.98 15.19
CA PRO A 39 -21.14 -3.24 16.50
C PRO A 39 -21.45 -4.65 17.03
N MET A 40 -22.50 -5.31 16.51
CA MET A 40 -22.82 -6.69 16.86
C MET A 40 -21.74 -7.68 16.41
N HIS A 41 -20.97 -7.32 15.39
CA HIS A 41 -19.83 -8.14 14.98
C HIS A 41 -18.73 -8.17 16.04
N ILE A 42 -18.56 -7.10 16.81
CA ILE A 42 -17.54 -6.96 17.84
C ILE A 42 -18.04 -7.52 19.17
N LYS A 43 -19.23 -7.06 19.63
CA LYS A 43 -19.84 -7.45 20.93
C LYS A 43 -20.66 -8.72 20.90
N GLY A 44 -20.87 -9.31 19.74
CA GLY A 44 -21.83 -10.39 19.59
C GLY A 44 -23.28 -9.91 19.50
N SER A 45 -24.16 -10.75 19.00
CA SER A 45 -25.59 -10.50 18.87
C SER A 45 -26.38 -11.23 19.98
N LYS A 46 -27.43 -10.59 20.52
CA LYS A 46 -28.28 -11.23 21.53
C LYS A 46 -28.88 -12.53 20.97
N ARG A 47 -28.98 -13.56 21.81
CA ARG A 47 -29.50 -14.90 21.43
C ARG A 47 -30.94 -14.91 20.91
N THR A 48 -31.67 -13.80 21.08
CA THR A 48 -33.04 -13.63 20.55
C THR A 48 -33.08 -13.42 19.03
N TYR A 49 -31.95 -13.11 18.39
CA TYR A 49 -31.86 -12.93 16.93
C TYR A 49 -31.59 -14.27 16.25
N VAL A 50 -32.14 -14.43 15.04
CA VAL A 50 -31.78 -15.51 14.13
C VAL A 50 -30.32 -15.34 13.74
N ASP A 51 -29.55 -16.42 13.67
CA ASP A 51 -28.10 -16.43 13.35
C ASP A 51 -27.23 -15.63 14.36
N SER A 52 -27.68 -15.54 15.61
CA SER A 52 -26.90 -14.89 16.68
C SER A 52 -25.57 -15.60 16.91
N GLN A 53 -24.51 -14.82 17.09
CA GLN A 53 -23.14 -15.32 17.23
C GLN A 53 -22.36 -14.50 18.28
N PRO A 54 -21.35 -15.10 18.95
CA PRO A 54 -20.41 -14.35 19.78
C PRO A 54 -19.65 -13.30 19.00
N GLY A 55 -19.14 -12.29 19.68
CA GLY A 55 -18.27 -11.28 19.10
C GLY A 55 -16.98 -11.86 18.55
N ILE A 56 -16.41 -11.21 17.52
CA ILE A 56 -15.23 -11.72 16.83
C ILE A 56 -14.02 -11.88 17.76
N PHE A 57 -13.82 -10.97 18.70
CA PHE A 57 -12.71 -11.04 19.64
C PHE A 57 -12.81 -12.25 20.56
N VAL A 58 -14.01 -12.56 21.04
CA VAL A 58 -14.26 -13.75 21.87
C VAL A 58 -14.08 -15.04 21.07
N LYS A 59 -14.55 -15.07 19.82
CA LYS A 59 -14.30 -16.20 18.91
C LYS A 59 -12.80 -16.44 18.69
N GLU A 60 -12.03 -15.37 18.52
CA GLU A 60 -10.59 -15.50 18.33
C GLU A 60 -9.87 -15.99 19.59
N LEU A 61 -10.27 -15.53 20.80
CA LEU A 61 -9.75 -16.11 22.05
C LEU A 61 -10.06 -17.60 22.16
N GLN A 62 -11.29 -18.01 21.81
CA GLN A 62 -11.68 -19.42 21.81
C GLN A 62 -10.84 -20.22 20.81
N ARG A 63 -10.62 -19.70 19.60
CA ARG A 63 -9.81 -20.36 18.56
C ARG A 63 -8.35 -20.52 18.95
N LEU A 64 -7.79 -19.52 19.62
CA LEU A 64 -6.38 -19.51 20.04
C LEU A 64 -6.15 -20.24 21.37
N GLU A 65 -7.19 -20.54 22.13
CA GLU A 65 -7.11 -21.19 23.46
C GLU A 65 -6.12 -20.50 24.41
N CYS A 66 -5.99 -19.17 24.28
CA CYS A 66 -4.97 -18.39 24.97
C CYS A 66 -5.56 -17.07 25.48
N LYS A 67 -5.22 -16.67 26.73
CA LYS A 67 -5.70 -15.43 27.36
C LYS A 67 -4.85 -14.21 26.99
N ASN A 68 -3.63 -14.40 26.54
CA ASN A 68 -2.67 -13.33 26.28
C ASN A 68 -2.13 -13.29 24.83
N PRO A 69 -3.00 -13.43 23.82
CA PRO A 69 -2.57 -13.36 22.42
C PRO A 69 -2.17 -11.94 22.02
N VAL A 70 -1.53 -11.85 20.85
CA VAL A 70 -1.41 -10.60 20.10
C VAL A 70 -2.57 -10.50 19.12
N ILE A 71 -3.38 -9.47 19.25
CA ILE A 71 -4.54 -9.22 18.38
C ILE A 71 -4.20 -8.03 17.48
N VAL A 72 -4.05 -8.30 16.19
CA VAL A 72 -3.83 -7.26 15.17
C VAL A 72 -5.18 -6.80 14.63
N ILE A 73 -5.50 -5.53 14.82
CA ILE A 73 -6.69 -4.88 14.29
C ILE A 73 -6.27 -4.11 13.02
N ASP A 74 -6.57 -4.69 11.86
CA ASP A 74 -6.14 -4.12 10.58
C ASP A 74 -7.18 -3.13 10.04
N GLU A 75 -6.70 -2.02 9.47
CA GLU A 75 -7.52 -0.96 8.86
C GLU A 75 -8.53 -0.31 9.82
N ILE A 76 -8.10 0.05 11.04
CA ILE A 76 -8.98 0.67 12.05
C ILE A 76 -9.51 2.05 11.61
N ASP A 77 -8.84 2.74 10.70
CA ASP A 77 -9.27 4.02 10.10
C ASP A 77 -10.45 3.89 9.13
N LYS A 78 -10.79 2.66 8.73
CA LYS A 78 -11.92 2.37 7.83
C LYS A 78 -13.20 1.94 8.56
N VAL A 79 -13.18 2.01 9.87
CA VAL A 79 -14.37 1.76 10.68
C VAL A 79 -15.42 2.83 10.38
N GLY A 80 -16.64 2.40 10.01
CA GLY A 80 -17.73 3.32 9.69
C GLY A 80 -18.18 4.12 10.90
N PHE A 81 -18.20 5.44 10.73
CA PHE A 81 -18.82 6.36 11.68
C PHE A 81 -20.33 6.47 11.38
N ASN A 82 -21.15 6.52 12.41
CA ASN A 82 -22.61 6.76 12.31
C ASN A 82 -23.40 5.73 11.50
N SER A 83 -23.32 4.46 11.83
CA SER A 83 -24.31 3.52 11.32
C SER A 83 -25.62 3.65 12.15
N MET A 84 -26.78 3.50 11.50
CA MET A 84 -28.09 3.43 12.18
C MET A 84 -28.17 2.30 13.22
N LYS A 85 -27.22 1.36 13.21
CA LYS A 85 -27.15 0.19 14.08
C LYS A 85 -26.27 0.38 15.33
N GLY A 86 -25.66 1.55 15.50
CA GLY A 86 -24.75 1.86 16.59
C GLY A 86 -23.36 2.25 16.14
N ASP A 87 -22.51 2.62 17.07
CA ASP A 87 -21.14 3.08 16.81
C ASP A 87 -20.13 1.99 17.13
N VAL A 88 -19.49 1.48 16.07
CA VAL A 88 -18.41 0.47 16.18
C VAL A 88 -17.21 1.06 16.93
N SER A 89 -16.95 2.36 16.74
CA SER A 89 -15.83 3.03 17.39
C SER A 89 -15.98 3.11 18.91
N SER A 90 -17.20 3.32 19.42
CA SER A 90 -17.47 3.28 20.86
C SER A 90 -17.19 1.91 21.46
N THR A 91 -17.50 0.85 20.72
CA THR A 91 -17.23 -0.54 21.16
C THR A 91 -15.73 -0.83 21.17
N LEU A 92 -14.99 -0.33 20.17
CA LEU A 92 -13.54 -0.43 20.15
C LEU A 92 -12.89 0.38 21.28
N LEU A 93 -13.45 1.54 21.61
CA LEU A 93 -12.98 2.35 22.75
C LEU A 93 -13.10 1.57 24.07
N GLU A 94 -14.19 0.85 24.29
CA GLU A 94 -14.37 0.00 25.49
C GLU A 94 -13.34 -1.13 25.53
N LEU A 95 -13.10 -1.80 24.40
CA LEU A 95 -12.15 -2.90 24.30
C LEU A 95 -10.70 -2.46 24.48
N LEU A 96 -10.34 -1.31 23.86
CA LEU A 96 -8.97 -0.80 23.84
C LEU A 96 -8.64 0.09 25.04
N ASN A 97 -9.62 0.41 25.89
CA ASN A 97 -9.38 1.15 27.13
C ASN A 97 -8.80 0.21 28.21
N PRO A 98 -7.57 0.45 28.72
CA PRO A 98 -6.96 -0.40 29.75
C PRO A 98 -7.79 -0.55 31.02
N GLU A 99 -8.61 0.47 31.36
CA GLU A 99 -9.45 0.46 32.56
C GLU A 99 -10.72 -0.39 32.41
N GLN A 100 -11.18 -0.62 31.17
CA GLN A 100 -12.45 -1.29 30.86
C GLN A 100 -12.26 -2.65 30.18
N SER A 101 -11.08 -2.90 29.61
CA SER A 101 -10.78 -4.12 28.87
C SER A 101 -10.85 -5.41 29.70
N ASN A 102 -10.80 -5.31 31.03
CA ASN A 102 -10.96 -6.44 31.96
C ASN A 102 -12.41 -6.87 32.17
N GLN A 103 -13.39 -6.06 31.75
CA GLN A 103 -14.83 -6.28 31.94
C GLN A 103 -15.60 -6.18 30.61
N PHE A 104 -14.97 -6.53 29.50
CA PHE A 104 -15.60 -6.49 28.18
C PHE A 104 -16.72 -7.52 28.11
N ARG A 105 -17.98 -7.10 27.96
CA ARG A 105 -19.15 -7.97 27.94
C ARG A 105 -19.53 -8.37 26.53
N ASP A 106 -19.55 -9.68 26.27
CA ASP A 106 -20.11 -10.26 25.06
C ASP A 106 -21.62 -10.40 25.17
N SER A 107 -22.38 -9.88 24.20
CA SER A 107 -23.86 -9.87 24.24
C SER A 107 -24.49 -11.23 23.95
N TYR A 108 -23.78 -12.13 23.26
CA TYR A 108 -24.25 -13.47 22.94
C TYR A 108 -24.10 -14.41 24.15
N LEU A 109 -22.92 -14.40 24.76
CA LEU A 109 -22.62 -15.24 25.90
C LEU A 109 -23.17 -14.65 27.22
N ASP A 110 -23.38 -13.33 27.23
CA ASP A 110 -23.78 -12.54 28.42
C ASP A 110 -22.79 -12.69 29.58
N LEU A 111 -21.50 -12.80 29.23
CA LEU A 111 -20.36 -12.95 30.12
C LEU A 111 -19.36 -11.84 29.93
N GLU A 112 -18.64 -11.53 30.99
CA GLU A 112 -17.50 -10.61 30.94
C GLU A 112 -16.21 -11.37 30.60
N PHE A 113 -15.41 -10.78 29.70
CA PHE A 113 -14.12 -11.31 29.28
C PHE A 113 -13.02 -10.32 29.62
N ASP A 114 -11.93 -10.86 30.13
CA ASP A 114 -10.73 -10.08 30.43
C ASP A 114 -9.75 -10.07 29.27
N PHE A 115 -9.62 -8.90 28.63
CA PHE A 115 -8.67 -8.63 27.55
C PHE A 115 -7.43 -7.87 28.04
N SER A 116 -7.25 -7.63 29.34
CA SER A 116 -6.15 -6.85 29.89
C SER A 116 -4.75 -7.44 29.60
N GLU A 117 -4.66 -8.78 29.49
CA GLU A 117 -3.42 -9.48 29.16
C GLU A 117 -3.11 -9.52 27.66
N CYS A 118 -4.06 -9.13 26.80
CA CYS A 118 -3.87 -9.08 25.36
C CYS A 118 -3.00 -7.90 24.95
N ILE A 119 -2.24 -8.07 23.88
CA ILE A 119 -1.55 -6.98 23.20
C ILE A 119 -2.33 -6.65 21.94
N PHE A 120 -2.80 -5.42 21.84
CA PHE A 120 -3.48 -4.93 20.64
C PHE A 120 -2.51 -4.14 19.78
N ILE A 121 -2.44 -4.49 18.49
CA ILE A 121 -1.65 -3.76 17.50
C ILE A 121 -2.61 -3.33 16.39
N CYS A 122 -2.93 -2.05 16.35
CA CYS A 122 -3.79 -1.47 15.33
C CYS A 122 -2.96 -1.05 14.12
N THR A 123 -3.53 -1.12 12.93
CA THR A 123 -2.93 -0.53 11.72
C THR A 123 -3.88 0.49 11.11
N SER A 124 -3.32 1.58 10.58
CA SER A 124 -4.06 2.65 9.94
C SER A 124 -3.27 3.21 8.77
N ASN A 125 -3.93 3.71 7.74
CA ASN A 125 -3.27 4.48 6.69
C ASN A 125 -3.22 5.97 7.02
N SER A 126 -4.19 6.47 7.80
CA SER A 126 -4.26 7.87 8.21
C SER A 126 -4.91 7.99 9.58
N ILE A 127 -4.41 8.90 10.40
CA ILE A 127 -4.99 9.22 11.70
C ILE A 127 -6.18 10.18 11.55
N ALA A 128 -6.25 10.96 10.46
CA ALA A 128 -7.25 12.01 10.26
C ALA A 128 -8.71 11.52 10.35
N ASN A 129 -8.95 10.25 10.03
CA ASN A 129 -10.27 9.64 10.06
C ASN A 129 -10.58 8.89 11.36
N MET A 130 -9.74 9.01 12.39
CA MET A 130 -9.95 8.33 13.67
C MET A 130 -10.53 9.27 14.71
N LEU A 131 -11.31 8.72 15.64
CA LEU A 131 -11.85 9.50 16.77
C LEU A 131 -10.71 9.96 17.70
N GLY A 132 -10.71 11.24 18.10
CA GLY A 132 -9.76 11.79 19.07
C GLY A 132 -9.62 10.94 20.32
N PRO A 133 -10.71 10.57 21.04
CA PRO A 133 -10.65 9.74 22.22
C PRO A 133 -10.01 8.36 22.04
N LEU A 134 -10.00 7.83 20.82
CA LEU A 134 -9.32 6.57 20.51
C LEU A 134 -7.80 6.80 20.37
N ILE A 135 -7.40 7.89 19.73
CA ILE A 135 -5.99 8.26 19.55
C ILE A 135 -5.32 8.54 20.91
N ASP A 136 -6.02 9.19 21.82
CA ASP A 136 -5.50 9.52 23.17
C ASP A 136 -5.14 8.29 24.02
N ARG A 137 -5.69 7.11 23.68
CA ARG A 137 -5.47 5.86 24.43
C ARG A 137 -4.48 4.91 23.77
N ILE A 138 -4.01 5.25 22.58
CA ILE A 138 -3.18 4.38 21.76
C ILE A 138 -1.80 5.03 21.56
N GLU A 139 -0.74 4.26 21.74
CA GLU A 139 0.61 4.71 21.40
C GLU A 139 0.81 4.67 19.88
N VAL A 140 1.00 5.84 19.29
CA VAL A 140 1.10 6.00 17.83
C VAL A 140 2.55 5.90 17.38
N ILE A 141 2.81 4.95 16.47
CA ILE A 141 4.11 4.75 15.82
C ILE A 141 3.95 5.02 14.33
N ASN A 142 4.64 6.04 13.83
CA ASN A 142 4.62 6.37 12.41
C ASN A 142 5.62 5.51 11.64
N VAL A 143 5.14 4.81 10.61
CA VAL A 143 5.95 4.02 9.68
C VAL A 143 6.07 4.81 8.38
N PRO A 144 7.24 5.42 8.10
CA PRO A 144 7.40 6.28 6.93
C PRO A 144 7.42 5.49 5.62
N ALA A 145 7.32 6.22 4.50
CA ALA A 145 7.56 5.68 3.18
C ALA A 145 9.01 5.24 2.99
N TYR A 146 9.24 4.26 2.14
CA TYR A 146 10.59 3.77 1.83
C TYR A 146 11.25 4.55 0.71
N LEU A 147 12.53 4.82 0.87
CA LEU A 147 13.39 5.33 -0.19
C LEU A 147 13.66 4.26 -1.26
N PRO A 148 13.98 4.63 -2.52
CA PRO A 148 14.28 3.67 -3.58
C PRO A 148 15.37 2.64 -3.21
N ILE A 149 16.41 3.08 -2.50
CA ILE A 149 17.49 2.20 -2.02
C ILE A 149 16.98 1.22 -0.97
N GLU A 150 16.10 1.65 -0.08
CA GLU A 150 15.49 0.78 0.93
C GLU A 150 14.58 -0.27 0.27
N LYS A 151 13.80 0.13 -0.74
CA LYS A 151 12.97 -0.80 -1.54
C LYS A 151 13.82 -1.83 -2.27
N LEU A 152 14.98 -1.43 -2.81
CA LEU A 152 15.94 -2.35 -3.42
C LEU A 152 16.43 -3.39 -2.41
N ASN A 153 16.80 -2.96 -1.21
CA ASN A 153 17.26 -3.86 -0.14
C ASN A 153 16.14 -4.80 0.33
N ILE A 154 14.92 -4.31 0.48
CA ILE A 154 13.73 -5.13 0.80
C ILE A 154 13.47 -6.15 -0.31
N ALA A 155 13.57 -5.74 -1.57
CA ALA A 155 13.40 -6.64 -2.71
C ALA A 155 14.39 -7.80 -2.66
N LYS A 156 15.68 -7.52 -2.44
CA LYS A 156 16.75 -8.54 -2.41
C LYS A 156 16.68 -9.44 -1.18
N SER A 157 16.50 -8.85 0.00
CA SER A 157 16.61 -9.56 1.27
C SER A 157 15.33 -10.29 1.67
N TYR A 158 14.17 -9.83 1.20
CA TYR A 158 12.89 -10.35 1.64
C TYR A 158 11.99 -10.82 0.49
N LEU A 159 11.73 -9.98 -0.52
CA LEU A 159 10.78 -10.34 -1.59
C LEU A 159 11.30 -11.45 -2.49
N MET A 160 12.57 -11.41 -2.91
CA MET A 160 13.15 -12.45 -3.74
C MET A 160 13.13 -13.83 -3.07
N PRO A 161 13.64 -14.00 -1.82
CA PRO A 161 13.58 -15.29 -1.14
C PRO A 161 12.16 -15.79 -0.90
N LEU A 162 11.22 -14.87 -0.64
CA LEU A 162 9.81 -15.21 -0.45
C LEU A 162 9.21 -15.78 -1.74
N LEU A 163 9.41 -15.10 -2.88
CA LEU A 163 8.90 -15.52 -4.18
C LEU A 163 9.60 -16.81 -4.66
N GLU A 164 10.91 -16.94 -4.45
CA GLU A 164 11.64 -18.19 -4.74
C GLU A 164 11.03 -19.39 -4.00
N LYS A 165 10.61 -19.18 -2.74
CA LYS A 165 9.94 -20.21 -1.94
C LYS A 165 8.51 -20.46 -2.43
N GLU A 166 7.73 -19.40 -2.71
CA GLU A 166 6.34 -19.51 -3.18
C GLU A 166 6.25 -20.26 -4.52
N TYR A 167 7.17 -20.00 -5.45
CA TYR A 167 7.21 -20.63 -6.78
C TYR A 167 8.07 -21.90 -6.86
N GLY A 168 8.69 -22.32 -5.77
CA GLY A 168 9.46 -23.55 -5.72
C GLY A 168 10.73 -23.58 -6.60
N PHE A 169 11.31 -22.44 -6.93
CA PHE A 169 12.48 -22.35 -7.82
C PHE A 169 13.66 -23.23 -7.40
N LYS A 170 13.77 -23.57 -6.12
CA LYS A 170 14.79 -24.51 -5.61
C LYS A 170 14.56 -25.96 -6.04
N TYR A 171 13.36 -26.29 -6.54
CA TYR A 171 12.92 -27.66 -6.87
C TYR A 171 12.68 -27.85 -8.36
N LEU A 172 12.82 -26.82 -9.19
CA LEU A 172 12.69 -26.97 -10.63
C LEU A 172 13.90 -27.76 -11.16
N PRO A 173 13.67 -28.86 -11.92
CA PRO A 173 14.76 -29.61 -12.51
C PRO A 173 15.48 -28.75 -13.53
N ALA A 174 16.80 -28.69 -13.40
CA ALA A 174 17.64 -28.08 -14.43
C ALA A 174 17.49 -28.85 -15.76
N PRO A 175 17.40 -28.15 -16.91
CA PRO A 175 17.56 -28.83 -18.20
C PRO A 175 18.90 -29.60 -18.21
N ALA A 176 18.86 -30.85 -18.64
CA ALA A 176 19.98 -31.80 -18.52
C ALA A 176 21.32 -31.36 -19.15
N GLU A 177 21.33 -30.29 -19.94
CA GLU A 177 22.52 -29.80 -20.66
C GLU A 177 23.31 -28.71 -19.93
N VAL A 178 22.84 -28.19 -18.79
CA VAL A 178 23.53 -27.12 -18.00
C VAL A 178 24.33 -27.71 -16.83
N LEU A 179 24.61 -28.99 -16.86
CA LEU A 179 25.34 -29.72 -15.79
C LEU A 179 26.89 -29.52 -15.80
N SER A 180 27.39 -28.43 -16.36
CA SER A 180 28.80 -28.09 -16.23
C SER A 180 28.98 -26.94 -15.23
N SER A 181 29.46 -27.33 -14.05
CA SER A 181 30.11 -26.50 -13.03
C SER A 181 29.36 -25.33 -12.40
N ASP A 182 29.00 -25.51 -11.14
CA ASP A 182 28.81 -24.49 -10.07
C ASP A 182 27.69 -23.44 -10.15
N HIS A 183 26.89 -23.39 -11.17
CA HIS A 183 25.73 -22.46 -11.21
C HIS A 183 24.44 -23.23 -11.00
N LYS A 184 24.01 -23.39 -9.73
CA LYS A 184 22.62 -23.68 -9.42
C LYS A 184 21.77 -22.58 -10.05
N GLU A 185 20.92 -22.95 -10.98
CA GLU A 185 20.02 -22.07 -11.73
C GLU A 185 19.16 -21.26 -10.77
N LYS A 186 19.62 -20.07 -10.50
CA LYS A 186 18.95 -19.13 -9.66
C LYS A 186 18.40 -18.04 -10.57
N LEU A 187 17.09 -17.78 -10.49
CA LEU A 187 16.54 -16.59 -11.11
C LEU A 187 17.24 -15.37 -10.51
N THR A 188 17.91 -14.59 -11.34
CA THR A 188 18.61 -13.38 -10.90
C THR A 188 17.95 -12.16 -11.52
N LEU A 189 17.41 -11.29 -10.66
CA LEU A 189 17.10 -9.93 -11.04
C LEU A 189 18.31 -9.05 -10.75
N THR A 190 18.78 -8.33 -11.74
CA THR A 190 19.88 -7.38 -11.53
C THR A 190 19.39 -6.17 -10.72
N ASP A 191 20.27 -5.57 -9.94
CA ASP A 191 19.96 -4.38 -9.15
C ASP A 191 19.40 -3.25 -10.03
N ALA A 192 19.96 -3.08 -11.24
CA ALA A 192 19.48 -2.14 -12.22
C ALA A 192 18.04 -2.45 -12.68
N ALA A 193 17.67 -3.72 -12.86
CA ALA A 193 16.32 -4.10 -13.22
C ALA A 193 15.33 -3.84 -12.07
N ILE A 194 15.72 -4.10 -10.82
CA ILE A 194 14.86 -3.81 -9.67
C ILE A 194 14.66 -2.29 -9.53
N MET A 195 15.71 -1.49 -9.69
CA MET A 195 15.60 -0.02 -9.67
C MET A 195 14.70 0.49 -10.80
N GLU A 196 14.82 -0.07 -11.99
CA GLU A 196 13.93 0.23 -13.11
C GLU A 196 12.46 -0.08 -12.80
N ILE A 197 12.20 -1.23 -12.16
CA ILE A 197 10.84 -1.57 -11.70
C ILE A 197 10.34 -0.52 -10.70
N ILE A 198 11.17 -0.12 -9.74
CA ILE A 198 10.81 0.86 -8.72
C ILE A 198 10.45 2.21 -9.34
N HIS A 199 11.19 2.66 -10.35
CA HIS A 199 10.96 3.97 -10.97
C HIS A 199 9.82 3.97 -11.98
N HIS A 200 9.72 2.95 -12.83
CA HIS A 200 8.84 3.00 -13.99
C HIS A 200 7.62 2.06 -13.94
N TYR A 201 7.58 1.07 -13.04
CA TYR A 201 6.50 0.08 -13.00
C TYR A 201 5.68 0.09 -11.71
N THR A 202 6.09 0.82 -10.68
CA THR A 202 5.37 0.85 -9.39
C THR A 202 4.48 2.06 -9.18
N GLY A 203 4.52 3.06 -10.10
CA GLY A 203 3.72 4.27 -10.01
C GLY A 203 4.05 5.14 -8.78
N HIS A 204 5.35 5.21 -8.40
CA HIS A 204 5.85 5.99 -7.26
C HIS A 204 5.15 5.66 -5.92
N GLU A 205 4.82 4.38 -5.70
CA GLU A 205 4.20 3.98 -4.43
C GLU A 205 5.13 4.23 -3.22
N ALA A 206 4.55 4.54 -2.07
CA ALA A 206 5.29 4.72 -0.82
C ALA A 206 5.91 3.43 -0.29
N GLY A 207 5.21 2.32 -0.47
CA GLY A 207 5.61 1.00 0.01
C GLY A 207 6.23 0.11 -1.06
N VAL A 208 6.08 -1.20 -0.89
CA VAL A 208 6.61 -2.25 -1.77
C VAL A 208 5.51 -3.19 -2.32
N ARG A 209 4.25 -2.79 -2.24
CA ARG A 209 3.11 -3.65 -2.65
C ARG A 209 3.09 -3.88 -4.16
N ASN A 210 3.25 -2.82 -4.95
CA ASN A 210 3.28 -2.91 -6.40
C ASN A 210 4.62 -3.48 -6.88
N LEU A 211 5.71 -3.21 -6.17
CA LEU A 211 7.00 -3.84 -6.41
C LEU A 211 6.88 -5.38 -6.26
N LYS A 212 6.27 -5.86 -5.16
CA LYS A 212 6.00 -7.31 -4.98
C LYS A 212 5.15 -7.85 -6.13
N LYS A 213 4.08 -7.16 -6.54
CA LYS A 213 3.22 -7.60 -7.65
C LYS A 213 3.96 -7.67 -8.98
N SER A 214 4.85 -6.72 -9.25
CA SER A 214 5.66 -6.70 -10.49
C SER A 214 6.65 -7.84 -10.50
N MET A 215 7.36 -8.07 -9.39
CA MET A 215 8.25 -9.21 -9.24
C MET A 215 7.49 -10.54 -9.37
N ASP A 216 6.35 -10.70 -8.69
CA ASP A 216 5.47 -11.87 -8.79
C ASP A 216 5.03 -12.16 -10.23
N ARG A 217 4.72 -11.11 -11.02
CA ARG A 217 4.39 -11.24 -12.45
C ARG A 217 5.57 -11.81 -13.25
N ILE A 218 6.80 -11.38 -12.96
CA ILE A 218 8.01 -11.89 -13.61
C ILE A 218 8.17 -13.38 -13.30
N PHE A 219 8.09 -13.77 -12.03
CA PHE A 219 8.20 -15.16 -11.60
C PHE A 219 7.15 -16.05 -12.28
N ARG A 220 5.89 -15.61 -12.30
CA ARG A 220 4.79 -16.31 -12.93
C ARG A 220 4.99 -16.54 -14.42
N LYS A 221 5.44 -15.50 -15.16
CA LYS A 221 5.73 -15.62 -16.60
C LYS A 221 6.91 -16.59 -16.88
N ILE A 222 7.89 -16.63 -15.98
CA ILE A 222 9.03 -17.57 -16.11
C ILE A 222 8.59 -18.99 -15.85
N VAL A 223 7.83 -19.27 -14.79
CA VAL A 223 7.29 -20.60 -14.49
C VAL A 223 6.42 -21.11 -15.65
N ALA A 224 5.52 -20.26 -16.17
CA ALA A 224 4.69 -20.63 -17.31
C ALA A 224 5.51 -20.98 -18.58
N LYS A 225 6.65 -20.33 -18.79
CA LYS A 225 7.55 -20.67 -19.89
C LYS A 225 8.25 -22.02 -19.65
N LEU A 226 8.60 -22.33 -18.40
CA LEU A 226 9.24 -23.60 -18.03
C LEU A 226 8.27 -24.77 -18.23
N GLU A 227 7.02 -24.62 -17.81
CA GLU A 227 6.00 -25.69 -17.95
C GLU A 227 5.62 -25.95 -19.41
N ASN A 228 5.63 -24.93 -20.26
CA ASN A 228 5.29 -25.07 -21.68
C ASN A 228 6.42 -25.61 -22.57
N GLN A 229 7.58 -25.98 -22.00
CA GLN A 229 8.62 -26.67 -22.76
C GLN A 229 8.20 -28.14 -22.98
N PRO A 230 8.15 -28.62 -24.24
CA PRO A 230 7.79 -30.01 -24.51
C PRO A 230 8.83 -30.94 -23.89
N SER A 231 8.37 -31.86 -23.04
CA SER A 231 9.17 -32.88 -22.34
C SER A 231 9.77 -33.96 -23.26
N SER A 232 9.70 -33.83 -24.59
CA SER A 232 10.13 -34.85 -25.52
C SER A 232 11.36 -34.42 -26.32
N ALA A 233 12.45 -35.03 -25.91
CA ALA A 233 13.58 -35.53 -26.71
C ALA A 233 13.69 -35.01 -28.14
N THR A 234 14.59 -34.16 -28.35
CA THR A 234 15.60 -33.90 -29.37
C THR A 234 15.90 -32.43 -29.37
N PRO A 235 17.18 -32.05 -29.20
CA PRO A 235 17.57 -30.65 -29.21
C PRO A 235 17.56 -30.13 -30.64
N GLN A 236 16.41 -29.71 -31.11
CA GLN A 236 16.40 -28.75 -32.21
C GLN A 236 16.61 -27.38 -31.58
N ILE A 237 17.79 -26.85 -31.80
CA ILE A 237 18.26 -25.49 -31.49
C ILE A 237 17.27 -24.51 -32.13
N SER A 238 16.19 -24.19 -31.46
CA SER A 238 15.35 -23.02 -31.73
C SER A 238 15.36 -22.14 -30.49
N GLU A 239 16.15 -21.13 -30.52
CA GLU A 239 16.27 -19.83 -29.84
C GLU A 239 15.26 -19.44 -28.73
N THR A 240 14.81 -20.36 -27.89
CA THR A 240 14.10 -20.01 -26.65
C THR A 240 14.95 -20.36 -25.45
N THR A 241 16.14 -19.78 -25.40
CA THR A 241 16.92 -19.70 -24.15
C THR A 241 16.02 -19.03 -23.12
N ILE A 242 15.62 -19.78 -22.09
CA ILE A 242 14.93 -19.17 -20.96
C ILE A 242 15.93 -18.28 -20.30
N ASP A 243 15.68 -16.99 -20.38
CA ASP A 243 16.56 -15.99 -19.80
C ASP A 243 16.23 -15.92 -18.30
N TYR A 244 16.96 -16.69 -17.50
CA TYR A 244 16.86 -16.68 -16.02
C TYR A 244 17.45 -15.39 -15.43
N GLN A 245 18.16 -14.62 -16.24
CA GLN A 245 18.66 -13.33 -15.84
C GLN A 245 17.76 -12.21 -16.35
N VAL A 246 17.01 -11.60 -15.46
CA VAL A 246 16.19 -10.44 -15.76
C VAL A 246 17.02 -9.16 -15.59
N ASN A 247 17.16 -8.42 -16.69
CA ASN A 247 17.89 -7.16 -16.76
C ASN A 247 16.99 -6.07 -17.36
N THR A 248 17.46 -4.83 -17.39
CA THR A 248 16.70 -3.69 -17.93
C THR A 248 16.24 -3.88 -19.37
N LYS A 249 17.02 -4.59 -20.22
CA LYS A 249 16.72 -4.78 -21.65
C LYS A 249 15.58 -5.76 -21.91
N ASN A 250 15.39 -6.75 -21.04
CA ASN A 250 14.36 -7.76 -21.23
C ASN A 250 13.14 -7.58 -20.31
N LEU A 251 13.13 -6.53 -19.49
CA LEU A 251 12.09 -6.27 -18.49
C LEU A 251 10.70 -6.11 -19.12
N GLU A 252 10.61 -5.40 -20.27
CA GLU A 252 9.35 -5.19 -20.99
C GLU A 252 8.69 -6.49 -21.45
N ARG A 253 9.46 -7.55 -21.69
CA ARG A 253 8.89 -8.87 -22.04
C ARG A 253 8.09 -9.49 -20.89
N PHE A 254 8.39 -9.07 -19.66
CA PHE A 254 7.75 -9.60 -18.45
C PHE A 254 6.70 -8.65 -17.88
N LEU A 255 6.92 -7.35 -17.92
CA LEU A 255 6.07 -6.35 -17.25
C LEU A 255 5.24 -5.49 -18.18
N ASP A 256 5.37 -5.71 -19.49
CA ASP A 256 4.73 -4.90 -20.52
C ASP A 256 5.27 -3.45 -20.54
N VAL A 257 4.48 -2.47 -20.99
CA VAL A 257 4.92 -1.07 -21.11
C VAL A 257 5.04 -0.43 -19.72
N PRO A 258 6.11 0.32 -19.41
CA PRO A 258 6.26 1.04 -18.16
C PRO A 258 5.11 2.04 -17.93
N MET A 259 4.73 2.22 -16.67
CA MET A 259 3.63 3.14 -16.28
C MET A 259 4.05 4.61 -16.42
N THR A 260 5.33 4.89 -16.18
CA THR A 260 5.91 6.22 -16.31
C THR A 260 6.85 6.22 -17.49
N ASP A 261 6.55 7.03 -18.48
CA ASP A 261 7.41 7.23 -19.64
C ASP A 261 8.33 8.42 -19.36
N ASP A 262 9.64 8.25 -19.57
CA ASP A 262 10.62 9.34 -19.44
C ASP A 262 10.35 10.51 -20.37
N SER A 263 9.53 10.32 -21.41
CA SER A 263 9.09 11.40 -22.28
C SER A 263 8.27 12.49 -21.56
N PHE A 264 7.68 12.16 -20.41
CA PHE A 264 7.00 13.14 -19.54
C PHE A 264 7.94 13.84 -18.55
N TYR A 265 9.19 13.36 -18.41
CA TYR A 265 10.16 14.08 -17.60
C TYR A 265 10.54 15.38 -18.30
N ILE A 266 10.28 16.45 -17.59
CA ILE A 266 10.68 17.78 -18.01
C ILE A 266 12.20 17.78 -18.00
N ASP A 267 12.81 17.94 -19.17
CA ASP A 267 14.26 18.12 -19.26
C ASP A 267 14.61 19.45 -18.58
N ILE A 268 15.09 19.36 -17.34
CA ILE A 268 15.42 20.52 -16.50
C ILE A 268 16.55 21.36 -17.14
N ASN A 269 17.34 20.75 -18.03
CA ASN A 269 18.46 21.41 -18.71
C ASN A 269 18.03 22.15 -19.99
N LYS A 270 16.80 21.96 -20.45
CA LYS A 270 16.28 22.72 -21.60
C LYS A 270 15.80 24.10 -21.16
N GLU A 271 16.20 25.12 -21.90
CA GLU A 271 15.65 26.46 -21.76
C GLU A 271 14.12 26.42 -21.93
N LEU A 272 13.43 26.92 -20.94
CA LEU A 272 11.98 26.97 -20.97
C LEU A 272 11.49 28.08 -21.87
N PRO A 273 10.43 27.84 -22.67
CA PRO A 273 9.85 28.91 -23.48
C PRO A 273 9.29 30.03 -22.57
N ILE A 274 9.29 31.24 -23.05
CA ILE A 274 8.76 32.42 -22.35
C ILE A 274 7.32 32.13 -21.88
N GLY A 275 7.04 32.40 -20.62
CA GLY A 275 5.74 32.10 -20.01
C GLY A 275 5.62 30.67 -19.46
N SER A 276 6.70 29.90 -19.39
CA SER A 276 6.72 28.59 -18.74
C SER A 276 7.67 28.61 -17.54
N ALA A 277 7.30 27.91 -16.48
CA ALA A 277 8.14 27.70 -15.30
C ALA A 277 7.99 26.24 -14.81
N ASN A 278 9.03 25.72 -14.18
CA ASN A 278 8.98 24.43 -13.50
C ASN A 278 8.68 24.69 -12.02
N GLY A 279 7.58 24.14 -11.53
CA GLY A 279 7.23 24.14 -10.12
C GLY A 279 7.58 22.80 -9.48
N LEU A 280 7.95 22.81 -8.22
CA LEU A 280 8.14 21.61 -7.42
C LEU A 280 6.87 21.35 -6.62
N ALA A 281 6.36 20.12 -6.71
CA ALA A 281 5.24 19.66 -5.91
C ALA A 281 5.71 18.52 -4.99
N TYR A 282 5.30 18.59 -3.75
CA TYR A 282 5.41 17.45 -2.84
C TYR A 282 4.22 16.51 -3.10
N VAL A 283 4.53 15.30 -3.48
CA VAL A 283 3.53 14.25 -3.61
C VAL A 283 3.47 13.53 -2.27
N GLN A 284 2.27 13.31 -1.78
CA GLN A 284 2.04 12.49 -0.60
C GLN A 284 2.82 11.17 -0.77
N ASP A 285 3.48 10.67 0.26
CA ASP A 285 4.27 9.44 0.24
C ASP A 285 5.78 9.59 -0.03
N GLY A 286 6.34 10.79 0.15
CA GLY A 286 7.80 10.99 0.17
C GLY A 286 8.44 11.18 -1.21
N TYR A 287 7.64 11.34 -2.26
CA TYR A 287 8.12 11.70 -3.59
C TYR A 287 7.88 13.16 -3.91
N GLY A 288 8.84 13.78 -4.62
CA GLY A 288 8.64 15.07 -5.26
C GLY A 288 8.27 14.90 -6.74
N ALA A 289 7.46 15.80 -7.28
CA ALA A 289 7.15 15.87 -8.69
C ALA A 289 7.48 17.27 -9.24
N VAL A 290 7.95 17.33 -10.48
CA VAL A 290 8.15 18.58 -11.18
C VAL A 290 6.91 18.85 -12.03
N LEU A 291 6.25 19.97 -11.78
CA LEU A 291 5.08 20.42 -12.52
C LEU A 291 5.47 21.50 -13.50
N LYS A 292 5.03 21.36 -14.75
CA LYS A 292 5.21 22.42 -15.76
C LYS A 292 4.04 23.41 -15.66
N ILE A 293 4.35 24.65 -15.29
CA ILE A 293 3.41 25.75 -15.20
C ILE A 293 3.54 26.59 -16.45
N GLN A 294 2.44 26.86 -17.14
CA GLN A 294 2.42 27.69 -18.33
C GLN A 294 1.46 28.85 -18.17
N PHE A 295 1.92 30.05 -18.46
CA PHE A 295 1.12 31.26 -18.46
C PHE A 295 0.87 31.70 -19.90
N ILE A 296 -0.39 31.91 -20.23
CA ILE A 296 -0.81 32.41 -21.54
C ILE A 296 -1.58 33.72 -21.33
N LYS A 297 -1.03 34.81 -21.88
CA LYS A 297 -1.73 36.08 -21.92
C LYS A 297 -2.79 36.04 -23.03
N ARG A 298 -4.06 36.03 -22.66
CA ARG A 298 -5.15 36.22 -23.63
C ARG A 298 -5.36 37.71 -23.85
N ILE A 299 -5.16 38.17 -25.08
CA ILE A 299 -5.52 39.51 -25.52
C ILE A 299 -6.86 39.35 -26.18
N TYR A 300 -7.93 39.81 -25.52
CA TYR A 300 -9.24 39.90 -26.17
C TYR A 300 -9.14 40.98 -27.21
N GLY A 301 -9.45 40.64 -28.49
CA GLY A 301 -9.51 41.61 -29.58
C GLY A 301 -10.49 42.74 -29.28
N LYS A 302 -10.19 43.93 -29.69
CA LYS A 302 -11.10 45.08 -29.65
C LYS A 302 -12.27 44.75 -30.55
N ASP A 303 -13.42 44.33 -29.97
CA ASP A 303 -14.68 44.42 -30.70
C ASP A 303 -15.00 45.90 -30.91
N LYS A 304 -15.17 46.26 -32.16
CA LYS A 304 -15.36 47.66 -32.59
C LYS A 304 -16.68 48.34 -32.15
N THR A 305 -17.38 47.72 -31.18
CA THR A 305 -18.73 48.16 -30.78
C THR A 305 -18.88 48.43 -29.27
N GLY A 306 -17.81 48.75 -28.55
CA GLY A 306 -17.88 49.05 -27.11
C GLY A 306 -18.13 50.53 -26.85
N THR A 307 -19.15 50.85 -26.04
CA THR A 307 -19.45 52.20 -25.50
C THR A 307 -18.38 52.67 -24.53
N GLU A 308 -18.16 54.00 -24.42
CA GLU A 308 -17.11 54.63 -23.57
C GLU A 308 -17.14 54.22 -22.09
N GLU A 309 -18.23 53.66 -21.57
CA GLU A 309 -18.36 53.15 -20.21
C GLU A 309 -17.65 51.80 -19.99
N GLU A 310 -17.48 50.99 -21.05
CA GLU A 310 -16.74 49.74 -20.98
C GLU A 310 -15.21 49.91 -21.04
N GLU A 311 -14.72 51.05 -21.56
CA GLU A 311 -13.30 51.36 -21.57
C GLU A 311 -12.72 51.65 -20.17
N LYS A 312 -13.54 52.14 -19.23
CA LYS A 312 -13.12 52.37 -17.83
C LYS A 312 -12.98 51.10 -16.99
N LYS A 313 -13.58 49.99 -17.42
CA LYS A 313 -13.40 48.66 -16.77
C LYS A 313 -12.21 47.86 -17.30
N LYS A 314 -11.51 48.33 -18.30
CA LYS A 314 -10.38 47.63 -18.97
C LYS A 314 -9.06 47.61 -18.19
N GLY A 315 -9.05 48.07 -16.96
CA GLY A 315 -7.82 48.10 -16.11
C GLY A 315 -7.60 46.90 -15.19
N SER A 316 -8.60 46.06 -14.96
CA SER A 316 -8.49 44.91 -14.08
C SER A 316 -8.28 43.63 -14.90
N GLY A 317 -7.02 43.19 -15.03
CA GLY A 317 -6.76 41.86 -15.55
C GLY A 317 -7.38 40.80 -14.64
N SER A 318 -8.05 39.81 -15.23
CA SER A 318 -8.53 38.64 -14.46
C SER A 318 -7.53 37.49 -14.63
N PHE A 319 -7.19 36.85 -13.52
CA PHE A 319 -6.38 35.63 -13.49
C PHE A 319 -7.31 34.43 -13.40
N THR A 320 -7.16 33.48 -14.31
CA THR A 320 -7.91 32.23 -14.27
C THR A 320 -6.92 31.07 -14.30
N HIS A 321 -7.04 30.16 -13.35
CA HIS A 321 -6.28 28.92 -13.34
C HIS A 321 -7.14 27.76 -13.83
N THR A 322 -6.52 26.79 -14.50
CA THR A 322 -7.18 25.55 -14.95
C THR A 322 -6.40 24.36 -14.43
N GLY A 323 -7.09 23.34 -13.96
CA GLY A 323 -6.52 22.12 -13.41
C GLY A 323 -7.19 21.73 -12.08
N ARG A 324 -6.95 20.50 -11.63
CA ARG A 324 -7.34 20.07 -10.28
C ARG A 324 -6.20 20.43 -9.33
N LEU A 325 -6.32 21.57 -8.68
CA LEU A 325 -5.40 22.01 -7.64
C LEU A 325 -5.92 21.54 -6.28
N GLY A 326 -5.04 20.96 -5.45
CA GLY A 326 -5.35 20.72 -4.05
C GLY A 326 -5.47 22.04 -3.26
N GLU A 327 -6.04 22.00 -2.06
CA GLU A 327 -6.30 23.19 -1.22
C GLU A 327 -5.06 24.06 -1.04
N VAL A 328 -3.91 23.45 -0.73
CA VAL A 328 -2.61 24.16 -0.53
C VAL A 328 -2.14 24.87 -1.81
N MET A 329 -2.38 24.26 -2.97
CA MET A 329 -2.03 24.88 -4.26
C MET A 329 -3.00 25.99 -4.67
N GLN A 330 -4.27 25.90 -4.25
CA GLN A 330 -5.25 26.97 -4.46
C GLN A 330 -4.93 28.20 -3.63
N GLU A 331 -4.42 28.03 -2.39
CA GLU A 331 -3.99 29.13 -1.55
C GLU A 331 -2.73 29.83 -2.07
N SER A 332 -1.86 29.11 -2.81
CA SER A 332 -0.61 29.64 -3.31
C SER A 332 -0.70 30.24 -4.72
N THR A 333 -1.85 30.16 -5.39
CA THR A 333 -2.12 30.77 -6.67
C THR A 333 -2.99 32.00 -6.57
#